data_a0640d4e5285a5a0533ba4925076b613
#
_entry.id   a0640d4e5285a5a0533ba4925076b613
#
_cell.length_a   1.000
_cell.length_b   1.000
_cell.length_c   1.000
_cell.angle_alpha   90.00
_cell.angle_beta   90.00
_cell.angle_gamma   90.00
#
_symmetry.space_group_name_H-M   'P 1'
#
loop_
_entity.id
_entity.type
_entity.pdbx_description
1 polymer ?
#
loop_
_entity_poly.entity_id
_entity_poly.type
_entity_poly.pdbx_seq_one_letter_code
_entity_poly.pdbx_strand_id
1 'polypeptide(L)'
;EALGKLLAQITRGRPEALEVRFLGQFEKDPEPIASAVAKGLLARVLGEGAVNLVSARPLLKDRGIHLTTLRSEEAGEYTRLVEARLSTDQEERRARGVVIGGRPRLVGIDDYALEVVPEGYMLVCVNYDRPGVVGQVGTLLGAAGVNIAGMQGGPGGAVATRGEKKHKRE
;
A
#
# COMPACT_ATOMS: atom_id res chain seq x y z
N GLU A 1 6.84 2.30 -5.03
CA GLU A 1 6.91 0.83 -5.11
C GLU A 1 6.04 0.19 -4.02
N ALA A 2 6.16 0.59 -2.73
CA ALA A 2 5.40 0.02 -1.62
C ALA A 2 3.87 0.04 -1.84
N LEU A 3 3.31 1.14 -2.36
CA LEU A 3 1.87 1.22 -2.68
C LEU A 3 1.44 0.16 -3.71
N GLY A 4 2.24 -0.05 -4.76
CA GLY A 4 1.95 -1.09 -5.76
C GLY A 4 2.02 -2.49 -5.18
N LYS A 5 3.03 -2.78 -4.35
CA LYS A 5 3.14 -4.08 -3.64
C LYS A 5 1.97 -4.31 -2.70
N LEU A 6 1.52 -3.28 -1.99
CA LEU A 6 0.37 -3.36 -1.10
C LEU A 6 -0.90 -3.66 -1.90
N LEU A 7 -1.20 -2.85 -2.92
CA LEU A 7 -2.41 -3.04 -3.74
C LEU A 7 -2.46 -4.42 -4.38
N ALA A 8 -1.33 -4.93 -4.89
CA ALA A 8 -1.24 -6.29 -5.44
C ALA A 8 -1.59 -7.38 -4.43
N GLN A 9 -1.48 -7.11 -3.12
CA GLN A 9 -1.73 -8.08 -2.07
C GLN A 9 -3.14 -8.00 -1.50
N ILE A 10 -3.72 -6.80 -1.45
CA ILE A 10 -5.03 -6.58 -0.82
C ILE A 10 -6.19 -6.54 -1.81
N THR A 11 -5.90 -6.47 -3.13
CA THR A 11 -6.92 -6.39 -4.18
C THR A 11 -7.19 -7.79 -4.75
N ARG A 12 -8.46 -8.09 -4.95
CA ARG A 12 -8.93 -9.34 -5.59
C ARG A 12 -9.23 -9.10 -7.05
N GLY A 13 -9.24 -10.17 -7.83
CA GLY A 13 -9.57 -10.11 -9.25
C GLY A 13 -8.36 -9.84 -10.14
N ARG A 14 -8.66 -9.67 -11.43
CA ARG A 14 -7.66 -9.41 -12.47
C ARG A 14 -7.48 -7.89 -12.62
N PRO A 15 -6.25 -7.37 -12.48
CA PRO A 15 -5.98 -5.96 -12.70
C PRO A 15 -6.35 -5.50 -14.11
N GLU A 16 -7.05 -4.37 -14.23
CA GLU A 16 -7.46 -3.74 -15.48
C GLU A 16 -6.91 -2.33 -15.62
N ALA A 17 -6.88 -1.56 -14.53
CA ALA A 17 -6.35 -0.20 -14.55
C ALA A 17 -5.59 0.13 -13.27
N LEU A 18 -4.48 0.87 -13.44
CA LEU A 18 -3.72 1.47 -12.37
C LEU A 18 -3.72 2.99 -12.57
N GLU A 19 -4.31 3.72 -11.63
CA GLU A 19 -4.26 5.17 -11.61
C GLU A 19 -3.29 5.62 -10.51
N VAL A 20 -2.39 6.54 -10.85
CA VAL A 20 -1.47 7.16 -9.90
C VAL A 20 -1.70 8.67 -9.90
N ARG A 21 -2.11 9.21 -8.77
CA ARG A 21 -2.33 10.64 -8.56
C ARG A 21 -1.20 11.23 -7.76
N PHE A 22 -0.72 12.35 -8.25
CA PHE A 22 0.26 13.19 -7.58
C PHE A 22 -0.45 14.44 -7.06
N LEU A 23 -0.57 14.54 -5.74
CA LEU A 23 -1.33 15.58 -5.07
C LEU A 23 -0.34 16.51 -4.33
N GLY A 24 -0.41 17.81 -4.60
CA GLY A 24 0.49 18.83 -4.04
C GLY A 24 1.67 19.16 -4.94
N GLN A 25 2.68 19.79 -4.38
CA GLN A 25 3.79 20.38 -5.12
C GLN A 25 4.95 19.42 -5.29
N PHE A 26 5.15 18.91 -6.50
CA PHE A 26 6.29 18.09 -6.88
C PHE A 26 7.29 18.93 -7.69
N GLU A 27 8.45 19.21 -7.11
CA GLU A 27 9.52 20.02 -7.74
C GLU A 27 10.12 19.34 -8.98
N LYS A 28 10.13 18.02 -9.00
CA LYS A 28 10.63 17.21 -10.10
C LYS A 28 9.49 16.43 -10.73
N ASP A 29 9.71 15.96 -11.96
CA ASP A 29 8.75 15.10 -12.63
C ASP A 29 8.46 13.84 -11.79
N PRO A 30 7.21 13.62 -11.37
CA PRO A 30 6.86 12.47 -10.54
C PRO A 30 6.62 11.18 -11.34
N GLU A 31 6.73 11.18 -12.66
CA GLU A 31 6.49 10.00 -13.50
C GLU A 31 7.33 8.76 -13.12
N PRO A 32 8.59 8.89 -12.67
CA PRO A 32 9.33 7.74 -12.12
C PRO A 32 8.65 7.09 -10.91
N ILE A 33 7.87 7.86 -10.13
CA ILE A 33 7.10 7.33 -9.00
C ILE A 33 5.97 6.43 -9.50
N ALA A 34 5.29 6.81 -10.59
CA ALA A 34 4.26 5.95 -11.22
C ALA A 34 4.87 4.64 -11.72
N SER A 35 6.05 4.71 -12.35
CA SER A 35 6.79 3.51 -12.77
C SER A 35 7.18 2.63 -11.59
N ALA A 36 7.54 3.22 -10.44
CA ALA A 36 7.84 2.48 -9.22
C ALA A 36 6.58 1.82 -8.62
N VAL A 37 5.41 2.48 -8.67
CA VAL A 37 4.13 1.87 -8.27
C VAL A 37 3.81 0.68 -9.18
N ALA A 38 3.93 0.86 -10.50
CA ALA A 38 3.72 -0.20 -11.50
C ALA A 38 4.67 -1.39 -11.29
N LYS A 39 5.95 -1.12 -11.02
CA LYS A 39 6.93 -2.15 -10.67
C LYS A 39 6.47 -2.94 -9.43
N GLY A 40 6.04 -2.26 -8.38
CA GLY A 40 5.56 -2.90 -7.16
C GLY A 40 4.33 -3.78 -7.38
N LEU A 41 3.39 -3.34 -8.23
CA LEU A 41 2.22 -4.11 -8.60
C LEU A 41 2.61 -5.41 -9.33
N LEU A 42 3.50 -5.31 -10.31
CA LEU A 42 3.93 -6.43 -11.15
C LEU A 42 4.86 -7.41 -10.43
N ALA A 43 5.62 -6.96 -9.45
CA ALA A 43 6.61 -7.77 -8.74
C ALA A 43 5.99 -9.00 -8.05
N ARG A 44 4.71 -8.93 -7.63
CA ARG A 44 4.01 -10.06 -7.04
C ARG A 44 3.81 -11.23 -8.02
N VAL A 45 3.55 -10.92 -9.30
CA VAL A 45 3.24 -11.94 -10.31
C VAL A 45 4.50 -12.41 -11.04
N LEU A 46 5.44 -11.50 -11.29
CA LEU A 46 6.62 -11.75 -12.11
C LEU A 46 7.88 -12.06 -11.30
N GLY A 47 7.85 -11.80 -9.99
CA GLY A 47 9.04 -11.83 -9.15
C GLY A 47 9.76 -10.46 -9.07
N GLU A 48 10.37 -10.18 -7.93
CA GLU A 48 10.98 -8.86 -7.65
C GLU A 48 12.13 -8.51 -8.61
N GLY A 49 12.89 -9.50 -9.09
CA GLY A 49 14.00 -9.31 -10.01
C GLY A 49 13.61 -9.16 -11.49
N ALA A 50 12.38 -9.53 -11.87
CA ALA A 50 11.95 -9.57 -13.26
C ALA A 50 11.46 -8.21 -13.79
N VAL A 51 11.20 -7.24 -12.91
CA VAL A 51 10.65 -5.93 -13.27
C VAL A 51 11.53 -4.80 -12.74
N ASN A 52 11.89 -3.88 -13.63
CA ASN A 52 12.58 -2.65 -13.26
C ASN A 52 11.73 -1.41 -13.61
N LEU A 53 12.21 -0.20 -13.28
CA LEU A 53 11.47 1.04 -13.51
C LEU A 53 11.19 1.31 -15.00
N VAL A 54 12.07 0.88 -15.88
CA VAL A 54 11.93 1.09 -17.34
C VAL A 54 10.93 0.10 -17.93
N SER A 55 11.02 -1.18 -17.52
CA SER A 55 10.18 -2.25 -18.06
C SER A 55 8.76 -2.26 -17.46
N ALA A 56 8.54 -1.61 -16.33
CA ALA A 56 7.25 -1.68 -15.63
C ALA A 56 6.06 -1.20 -16.48
N ARG A 57 6.20 -0.08 -17.17
CA ARG A 57 5.12 0.47 -18.02
C ARG A 57 4.81 -0.38 -19.25
N PRO A 58 5.80 -0.78 -20.09
CA PRO A 58 5.57 -1.74 -21.16
C PRO A 58 4.91 -3.02 -20.68
N LEU A 59 5.38 -3.59 -19.58
CA LEU A 59 4.82 -4.82 -19.01
C LEU A 59 3.37 -4.68 -18.51
N LEU A 60 2.94 -3.52 -18.01
CA LEU A 60 1.52 -3.26 -17.72
C LEU A 60 0.71 -3.31 -19.02
N LYS A 61 1.17 -2.59 -20.04
CA LYS A 61 0.48 -2.52 -21.35
C LYS A 61 0.33 -3.90 -21.98
N ASP A 62 1.39 -4.72 -21.97
CA ASP A 62 1.37 -6.08 -22.51
C ASP A 62 0.37 -7.00 -21.79
N ARG A 63 0.01 -6.65 -20.55
CA ARG A 63 -1.01 -7.34 -19.74
C ARG A 63 -2.39 -6.74 -19.82
N GLY A 64 -2.57 -5.72 -20.65
CA GLY A 64 -3.84 -5.00 -20.79
C GLY A 64 -4.20 -4.15 -19.57
N ILE A 65 -3.22 -3.79 -18.72
CA ILE A 65 -3.44 -2.93 -17.56
C ILE A 65 -3.18 -1.48 -17.98
N HIS A 66 -4.21 -0.65 -17.93
CA HIS A 66 -4.12 0.76 -18.29
C HIS A 66 -3.48 1.56 -17.15
N LEU A 67 -2.34 2.23 -17.41
CA LEU A 67 -1.73 3.16 -16.48
C LEU A 67 -2.14 4.60 -16.81
N THR A 68 -2.76 5.26 -15.84
CA THR A 68 -3.11 6.69 -15.91
C THR A 68 -2.39 7.45 -14.81
N THR A 69 -1.86 8.63 -15.13
CA THR A 69 -1.26 9.54 -14.16
C THR A 69 -2.03 10.86 -14.14
N LEU A 70 -2.33 11.36 -12.95
CA LEU A 70 -3.04 12.62 -12.73
C LEU A 70 -2.26 13.49 -11.77
N ARG A 71 -2.38 14.82 -11.92
CA ARG A 71 -1.75 15.80 -11.04
C ARG A 71 -2.81 16.77 -10.51
N SER A 72 -2.69 17.13 -9.24
CA SER A 72 -3.51 18.14 -8.58
C SER A 72 -2.65 18.92 -7.59
N GLU A 73 -2.90 20.20 -7.43
CA GLU A 73 -2.22 21.02 -6.43
C GLU A 73 -2.76 20.78 -5.01
N GLU A 74 -3.94 20.21 -4.88
CA GLU A 74 -4.57 19.95 -3.58
C GLU A 74 -4.09 18.61 -3.01
N ALA A 75 -3.35 18.65 -1.90
CA ALA A 75 -2.86 17.48 -1.18
C ALA A 75 -3.45 17.35 0.24
N GLY A 76 -4.49 18.16 0.57
CA GLY A 76 -5.07 18.18 1.91
C GLY A 76 -4.06 18.61 2.96
N GLU A 77 -3.86 17.81 3.97
CA GLU A 77 -2.94 18.08 5.09
C GLU A 77 -1.45 17.84 4.72
N TYR A 78 -1.16 17.29 3.54
CA TYR A 78 0.19 16.93 3.12
C TYR A 78 0.73 17.91 2.08
N THR A 79 2.02 18.19 2.14
CA THR A 79 2.69 18.98 1.09
C THR A 79 2.74 18.21 -0.23
N ARG A 80 2.95 16.91 -0.16
CA ARG A 80 3.04 15.99 -1.30
C ARG A 80 2.45 14.64 -0.90
N LEU A 81 1.49 14.17 -1.68
CA LEU A 81 0.83 12.89 -1.46
C LEU A 81 0.78 12.11 -2.79
N VAL A 82 1.11 10.84 -2.73
CA VAL A 82 0.92 9.92 -3.85
C VAL A 82 -0.25 9.01 -3.50
N GLU A 83 -1.28 9.03 -4.33
CA GLU A 83 -2.39 8.09 -4.27
C GLU A 83 -2.26 7.11 -5.44
N ALA A 84 -2.35 5.82 -5.15
CA ALA A 84 -2.43 4.76 -6.16
C ALA A 84 -3.77 4.06 -6.02
N ARG A 85 -4.46 3.86 -7.14
CA ARG A 85 -5.74 3.19 -7.23
C ARG A 85 -5.63 2.04 -8.22
N LEU A 86 -6.02 0.86 -7.81
CA LEU A 86 -6.03 -0.35 -8.63
C LEU A 86 -7.48 -0.79 -8.83
N SER A 87 -7.91 -0.79 -10.08
CA SER A 87 -9.21 -1.33 -10.49
C SER A 87 -9.02 -2.69 -11.12
N THR A 88 -9.88 -3.62 -10.74
CA THR A 88 -9.93 -5.00 -11.25
C THR A 88 -11.31 -5.32 -11.76
N ASP A 89 -11.49 -6.50 -12.33
CA ASP A 89 -12.80 -7.05 -12.71
C ASP A 89 -13.74 -7.34 -11.51
N GLN A 90 -13.27 -7.20 -10.26
CA GLN A 90 -14.06 -7.52 -9.06
C GLN A 90 -14.21 -6.33 -8.10
N GLU A 91 -13.17 -5.51 -7.94
CA GLU A 91 -13.16 -4.43 -6.97
C GLU A 91 -12.19 -3.33 -7.35
N GLU A 92 -12.29 -2.22 -6.66
CA GLU A 92 -11.33 -1.13 -6.70
C GLU A 92 -10.76 -0.91 -5.30
N ARG A 93 -9.45 -0.75 -5.20
CA ARG A 93 -8.75 -0.47 -3.95
C ARG A 93 -7.80 0.71 -4.13
N ARG A 94 -7.62 1.46 -3.07
CA ARG A 94 -6.82 2.68 -3.05
C ARG A 94 -5.82 2.66 -1.89
N ALA A 95 -4.60 3.12 -2.16
CA ALA A 95 -3.58 3.31 -1.14
C ALA A 95 -2.93 4.69 -1.29
N ARG A 96 -2.69 5.36 -0.17
CA ARG A 96 -2.10 6.71 -0.11
C ARG A 96 -0.80 6.69 0.66
N GLY A 97 0.20 7.38 0.15
CA GLY A 97 1.51 7.43 0.77
C GLY A 97 2.19 8.78 0.65
N VAL A 98 3.01 9.09 1.62
CA VAL A 98 3.81 10.30 1.72
C VAL A 98 5.26 9.95 2.06
N VAL A 99 6.16 10.93 1.97
CA VAL A 99 7.52 10.81 2.50
C VAL A 99 7.68 11.84 3.62
N ILE A 100 7.94 11.36 4.84
CA ILE A 100 8.18 12.20 6.02
C ILE A 100 9.58 11.90 6.55
N GLY A 101 10.42 12.94 6.66
CA GLY A 101 11.80 12.76 7.13
C GLY A 101 12.63 11.80 6.27
N GLY A 102 12.39 11.76 4.95
CA GLY A 102 13.07 10.88 4.00
C GLY A 102 12.58 9.42 4.03
N ARG A 103 11.57 9.08 4.85
CA ARG A 103 11.02 7.73 4.96
C ARG A 103 9.61 7.66 4.38
N PRO A 104 9.29 6.61 3.61
CA PRO A 104 7.94 6.41 3.12
C PRO A 104 6.99 6.08 4.28
N ARG A 105 5.79 6.63 4.22
CA ARG A 105 4.67 6.35 5.12
C ARG A 105 3.45 6.00 4.30
N LEU A 106 2.76 4.96 4.69
CA LEU A 106 1.41 4.67 4.23
C LEU A 106 0.46 5.49 5.12
N VAL A 107 -0.36 6.35 4.51
CA VAL A 107 -1.26 7.26 5.24
C VAL A 107 -2.73 7.02 4.95
N GLY A 108 -3.05 6.06 4.10
CA GLY A 108 -4.42 5.65 3.86
C GLY A 108 -4.54 4.37 3.05
N ILE A 109 -5.57 3.61 3.34
CA ILE A 109 -6.07 2.48 2.56
C ILE A 109 -7.57 2.69 2.40
N ASP A 110 -8.05 2.75 1.17
CA ASP A 110 -9.43 3.11 0.83
C ASP A 110 -9.86 4.38 1.56
N ASP A 111 -10.93 4.34 2.34
CA ASP A 111 -11.43 5.48 3.11
C ASP A 111 -10.81 5.59 4.51
N TYR A 112 -9.94 4.65 4.87
CA TYR A 112 -9.32 4.63 6.19
C TYR A 112 -8.01 5.41 6.22
N ALA A 113 -7.93 6.39 7.13
CA ALA A 113 -6.69 7.09 7.44
C ALA A 113 -5.85 6.25 8.42
N LEU A 114 -4.55 6.19 8.17
CA LEU A 114 -3.58 5.51 9.04
C LEU A 114 -2.21 6.15 8.83
N GLU A 115 -1.25 5.87 9.71
CA GLU A 115 0.14 6.26 9.49
C GLU A 115 1.07 5.15 9.91
N VAL A 116 1.58 4.39 8.94
CA VAL A 116 2.51 3.28 9.21
C VAL A 116 3.70 3.30 8.25
N VAL A 117 4.84 2.81 8.71
CA VAL A 117 5.98 2.52 7.83
C VAL A 117 5.67 1.21 7.10
N PRO A 118 5.66 1.19 5.75
CA PRO A 118 5.33 -0.01 4.98
C PRO A 118 6.53 -0.96 4.88
N GLU A 119 6.96 -1.51 6.01
CA GLU A 119 8.10 -2.43 6.13
C GLU A 119 7.69 -3.70 6.87
N GLY A 120 8.36 -4.81 6.55
CA GLY A 120 8.10 -6.10 7.19
C GLY A 120 6.72 -6.67 6.85
N TYR A 121 6.15 -7.40 7.79
CA TYR A 121 4.81 -7.99 7.64
C TYR A 121 3.75 -7.04 8.19
N MET A 122 2.68 -6.85 7.42
CA MET A 122 1.54 -6.06 7.82
C MET A 122 0.27 -6.91 7.75
N LEU A 123 -0.53 -6.87 8.80
CA LEU A 123 -1.88 -7.39 8.79
C LEU A 123 -2.83 -6.19 8.64
N VAL A 124 -3.63 -6.21 7.58
CA VAL A 124 -4.69 -5.23 7.34
C VAL A 124 -6.02 -5.96 7.50
N CYS A 125 -6.83 -5.52 8.44
CA CYS A 125 -8.16 -6.08 8.63
C CYS A 125 -9.19 -4.97 8.81
N VAL A 126 -10.36 -5.19 8.23
CA VAL A 126 -11.53 -4.35 8.42
C VAL A 126 -12.46 -5.10 9.38
N ASN A 127 -12.86 -4.44 10.45
CA ASN A 127 -13.76 -4.99 11.43
C ASN A 127 -14.80 -3.93 11.85
N TYR A 128 -15.91 -4.41 12.39
CA TYR A 128 -16.83 -3.51 13.10
C TYR A 128 -16.16 -3.05 14.39
N ASP A 129 -16.24 -1.77 14.67
CA ASP A 129 -15.72 -1.18 15.92
C ASP A 129 -16.53 -1.73 17.10
N ARG A 130 -15.99 -2.77 17.73
CA ARG A 130 -16.56 -3.45 18.89
C ARG A 130 -15.51 -3.63 19.96
N PRO A 131 -15.87 -3.46 21.24
CA PRO A 131 -14.98 -3.77 22.36
C PRO A 131 -14.41 -5.19 22.25
N GLY A 132 -13.14 -5.35 22.51
CA GLY A 132 -12.48 -6.66 22.60
C GLY A 132 -11.81 -7.15 21.30
N VAL A 133 -12.11 -6.59 20.13
CA VAL A 133 -11.53 -7.04 18.84
C VAL A 133 -9.99 -6.93 18.85
N VAL A 134 -9.44 -5.82 19.31
CA VAL A 134 -7.99 -5.62 19.42
C VAL A 134 -7.37 -6.67 20.33
N GLY A 135 -8.00 -6.98 21.46
CA GLY A 135 -7.56 -8.02 22.38
C GLY A 135 -7.56 -9.42 21.75
N GLN A 136 -8.60 -9.75 20.98
CA GLN A 136 -8.70 -11.03 20.27
C GLN A 136 -7.59 -11.17 19.22
N VAL A 137 -7.37 -10.13 18.39
CA VAL A 137 -6.29 -10.12 17.39
C VAL A 137 -4.93 -10.28 18.08
N GLY A 138 -4.68 -9.53 19.16
CA GLY A 138 -3.45 -9.63 19.93
C GLY A 138 -3.22 -11.02 20.52
N THR A 139 -4.26 -11.64 21.08
CA THR A 139 -4.20 -13.00 21.63
C THR A 139 -3.90 -14.04 20.54
N LEU A 140 -4.57 -13.97 19.41
CA LEU A 140 -4.36 -14.88 18.29
C LEU A 140 -2.94 -14.79 17.73
N LEU A 141 -2.43 -13.57 17.52
CA LEU A 141 -1.07 -13.36 17.00
C LEU A 141 -0.03 -13.80 18.03
N GLY A 142 -0.24 -13.49 19.32
CA GLY A 142 0.63 -13.93 20.42
C GLY A 142 0.69 -15.45 20.56
N ALA A 143 -0.45 -16.14 20.48
CA ALA A 143 -0.51 -17.61 20.49
C ALA A 143 0.21 -18.25 19.29
N ALA A 144 0.22 -17.55 18.14
CA ALA A 144 0.99 -17.95 16.95
C ALA A 144 2.48 -17.54 17.00
N GLY A 145 2.97 -17.00 18.13
CA GLY A 145 4.36 -16.55 18.27
C GLY A 145 4.71 -15.31 17.45
N VAL A 146 3.72 -14.55 17.02
CA VAL A 146 3.91 -13.32 16.23
C VAL A 146 3.98 -12.12 17.17
N ASN A 147 5.11 -11.41 17.13
CA ASN A 147 5.25 -10.16 17.88
C ASN A 147 4.62 -8.98 17.11
N ILE A 148 3.79 -8.20 17.80
CA ILE A 148 3.20 -6.98 17.28
C ILE A 148 4.12 -5.81 17.63
N ALA A 149 4.75 -5.20 16.63
CA ALA A 149 5.62 -4.03 16.82
C ALA A 149 4.81 -2.72 16.87
N GLY A 150 3.63 -2.69 16.25
CA GLY A 150 2.72 -1.56 16.27
C GLY A 150 1.34 -1.95 15.78
N MET A 151 0.33 -1.29 16.31
CA MET A 151 -1.07 -1.46 15.91
C MET A 151 -1.69 -0.08 15.77
N GLN A 152 -2.43 0.13 14.70
CA GLN A 152 -3.14 1.37 14.46
C GLN A 152 -4.59 1.06 14.07
N GLY A 153 -5.52 1.69 14.75
CA GLY A 153 -6.94 1.66 14.44
C GLY A 153 -7.39 3.02 13.94
N GLY A 154 -8.28 3.06 12.96
CA GLY A 154 -8.92 4.27 12.46
C GLY A 154 -10.43 4.24 12.69
N PRO A 155 -11.11 5.41 12.62
CA PRO A 155 -12.57 5.47 12.61
C PRO A 155 -13.11 4.61 11.47
N GLY A 156 -13.98 3.66 11.77
CA GLY A 156 -14.55 2.73 10.78
C GLY A 156 -13.95 1.32 10.79
N GLY A 157 -13.05 1.00 11.73
CA GLY A 157 -12.66 -0.37 12.03
C GLY A 157 -11.52 -0.96 11.21
N ALA A 158 -10.68 -0.17 10.55
CA ALA A 158 -9.45 -0.67 9.94
C ALA A 158 -8.34 -0.74 10.99
N VAL A 159 -7.69 -1.90 11.10
CA VAL A 159 -6.52 -2.09 11.96
C VAL A 159 -5.36 -2.53 11.10
N ALA A 160 -4.26 -1.78 11.12
CA ALA A 160 -3.01 -2.18 10.50
C ALA A 160 -2.03 -2.62 11.59
N THR A 161 -1.49 -3.83 11.47
CA THR A 161 -0.51 -4.36 12.44
C THR A 161 0.78 -4.73 11.73
N ARG A 162 1.91 -4.42 12.38
CA ARG A 162 3.24 -4.85 11.93
C ARG A 162 3.74 -5.94 12.87
N GLY A 163 4.03 -7.13 12.33
CA GLY A 163 4.65 -8.21 13.06
C GLY A 163 6.10 -8.44 12.65
N GLU A 164 7.01 -8.63 13.58
CA GLU A 164 8.35 -9.15 13.35
C GLU A 164 8.42 -10.61 13.79
N LYS A 165 8.98 -11.49 12.97
CA LYS A 165 9.38 -12.82 13.43
C LYS A 165 10.61 -12.66 14.30
N LYS A 166 10.54 -13.05 15.58
CA LYS A 166 11.75 -13.27 16.38
C LYS A 166 12.57 -14.36 15.70
N HIS A 167 13.72 -14.02 15.14
CA HIS A 167 14.77 -15.01 14.91
C HIS A 167 15.15 -15.58 16.28
N LYS A 168 14.83 -16.86 16.51
CA LYS A 168 15.52 -17.62 17.54
C LYS A 168 16.99 -17.65 17.15
N ARG A 169 17.82 -16.97 17.91
CA ARG A 169 19.25 -17.26 17.94
C ARG A 169 19.37 -18.56 18.73
N GLU A 170 19.77 -19.61 18.08
CA GLU A 170 20.42 -20.75 18.71
C GLU A 170 21.81 -20.35 19.17
#